data_858b3c6c746ae11909f2a09ef7c59335
#
_entry.id   858b3c6c746ae11909f2a09ef7c59335
#
_cell.length_a   1.000
_cell.length_b   1.000
_cell.length_c   1.000
_cell.angle_alpha   90.00
_cell.angle_beta   90.00
_cell.angle_gamma   90.00
#
_symmetry.space_group_name_H-M   'P 1'
#
loop_
_entity.id
_entity.type
_entity.pdbx_description
1 polymer ?
#
loop_
_entity_poly.entity_id
_entity_poly.type
_entity_poly.pdbx_seq_one_letter_code
_entity_poly.pdbx_strand_id
1 'polypeptide(L)'
;MPEARSAASCGIGAQADTLTDMTQPDAHLVDLFARTAVNSWKLNLGRVDQLFAAVSDDGLQQEIAPGKNRLFYLLGHLTAVHDRMLPLLGFGARRHPELDEAFLTNPDRTAPDAISAAALRQAWTEVNSALTTAIEALPAEGWLEKHEAVSAEDFAKEPLRNRLAVLLSRTAHVQFHTGQIRLVVKAG
;
A
#
# COMPACT_ATOMS: atom_id res chain seq x y z
N MET A 1 15.56 -82.75 -22.99
CA MET A 1 15.26 -81.44 -23.54
C MET A 1 14.12 -80.82 -22.69
N PRO A 2 14.33 -79.96 -21.73
CA PRO A 2 13.31 -79.06 -21.26
C PRO A 2 13.66 -77.60 -21.54
N GLU A 3 12.64 -76.87 -22.01
CA GLU A 3 12.68 -75.51 -22.43
C GLU A 3 12.85 -74.55 -21.24
N ALA A 4 13.68 -73.54 -21.47
CA ALA A 4 13.85 -72.43 -20.55
C ALA A 4 12.70 -71.44 -20.69
N ARG A 5 12.00 -71.16 -19.61
CA ARG A 5 10.99 -70.06 -19.50
C ARG A 5 11.71 -68.76 -19.10
N SER A 6 11.62 -67.77 -19.99
CA SER A 6 12.05 -66.42 -19.79
C SER A 6 11.15 -65.76 -18.77
N ALA A 7 11.74 -65.24 -17.68
CA ALA A 7 11.05 -64.38 -16.71
C ALA A 7 11.10 -62.93 -17.20
N ALA A 8 9.94 -62.39 -17.53
CA ALA A 8 9.78 -60.94 -17.80
C ALA A 8 9.89 -60.15 -16.49
N SER A 9 10.92 -59.34 -16.40
CA SER A 9 11.08 -58.34 -15.33
C SER A 9 10.10 -57.21 -15.55
N CYS A 10 9.10 -57.12 -14.68
CA CYS A 10 8.21 -55.97 -14.58
C CYS A 10 8.96 -54.83 -13.83
N GLY A 11 9.46 -53.87 -14.61
CA GLY A 11 10.08 -52.66 -14.08
C GLY A 11 8.98 -51.74 -13.47
N ILE A 12 8.93 -51.66 -12.16
CA ILE A 12 8.17 -50.65 -11.46
C ILE A 12 9.01 -49.36 -11.55
N GLY A 13 8.72 -48.56 -12.58
CA GLY A 13 9.25 -47.19 -12.65
C GLY A 13 8.67 -46.37 -11.50
N ALA A 14 9.51 -45.92 -10.61
CA ALA A 14 9.18 -45.11 -9.49
C ALA A 14 8.66 -43.73 -9.97
N GLN A 15 7.39 -43.46 -9.73
CA GLN A 15 6.84 -42.10 -9.72
C GLN A 15 7.30 -41.42 -8.41
N ALA A 16 8.45 -40.79 -8.49
CA ALA A 16 9.01 -40.04 -7.36
C ALA A 16 9.02 -38.51 -7.60
N ASP A 17 8.37 -38.02 -8.66
CA ASP A 17 8.50 -36.61 -9.09
C ASP A 17 7.29 -35.70 -8.75
N THR A 18 6.37 -36.10 -7.89
CA THR A 18 5.18 -35.29 -7.62
C THR A 18 5.10 -34.64 -6.23
N LEU A 19 6.13 -34.73 -5.39
CA LEU A 19 6.10 -34.19 -4.02
C LEU A 19 6.99 -32.94 -3.84
N THR A 20 7.72 -32.49 -4.84
CA THR A 20 8.67 -31.37 -4.70
C THR A 20 8.08 -30.01 -5.11
N ASP A 21 6.86 -29.97 -5.67
CA ASP A 21 6.27 -28.75 -6.23
C ASP A 21 5.28 -28.04 -5.29
N MET A 22 5.15 -28.45 -4.05
CA MET A 22 4.23 -27.80 -3.08
C MET A 22 4.85 -26.71 -2.20
N THR A 23 6.10 -26.33 -2.41
CA THR A 23 6.83 -25.39 -1.54
C THR A 23 7.00 -23.98 -2.13
N GLN A 24 6.70 -23.76 -3.40
CA GLN A 24 6.68 -22.41 -3.99
C GLN A 24 5.23 -21.98 -4.23
N PRO A 25 4.84 -20.78 -3.78
CA PRO A 25 3.54 -20.25 -4.12
C PRO A 25 3.41 -20.18 -5.65
N ASP A 26 2.28 -20.62 -6.18
CA ASP A 26 1.96 -20.50 -7.60
C ASP A 26 2.13 -19.02 -8.01
N ALA A 27 3.08 -18.73 -8.90
CA ALA A 27 3.41 -17.38 -9.34
C ALA A 27 2.17 -16.64 -9.87
N HIS A 28 1.23 -17.37 -10.47
CA HIS A 28 -0.04 -16.80 -10.90
C HIS A 28 -0.91 -16.33 -9.72
N LEU A 29 -0.95 -17.07 -8.62
CA LEU A 29 -1.68 -16.64 -7.41
C LEU A 29 -1.02 -15.43 -6.77
N VAL A 30 0.31 -15.38 -6.69
CA VAL A 30 1.06 -14.22 -6.17
C VAL A 30 0.75 -12.99 -7.00
N ASP A 31 0.79 -13.09 -8.33
CA ASP A 31 0.44 -11.98 -9.23
C ASP A 31 -1.01 -11.52 -9.01
N LEU A 32 -1.96 -12.44 -8.94
CA LEU A 32 -3.37 -12.12 -8.74
C LEU A 32 -3.61 -11.39 -7.41
N PHE A 33 -3.02 -11.84 -6.31
CA PHE A 33 -3.14 -11.19 -5.01
C PHE A 33 -2.49 -9.81 -5.00
N ALA A 34 -1.28 -9.66 -5.54
CA ALA A 34 -0.59 -8.38 -5.64
C ALA A 34 -1.41 -7.38 -6.45
N ARG A 35 -1.86 -7.75 -7.64
CA ARG A 35 -2.69 -6.91 -8.51
C ARG A 35 -4.02 -6.54 -7.87
N THR A 36 -4.65 -7.47 -7.15
CA THR A 36 -5.90 -7.17 -6.42
C THR A 36 -5.68 -6.10 -5.36
N ALA A 37 -4.60 -6.20 -4.58
CA ALA A 37 -4.26 -5.21 -3.56
C ALA A 37 -3.90 -3.84 -4.18
N VAL A 38 -3.10 -3.83 -5.25
CA VAL A 38 -2.75 -2.61 -5.99
C VAL A 38 -3.99 -1.95 -6.58
N ASN A 39 -4.90 -2.72 -7.18
CA ASN A 39 -6.16 -2.18 -7.69
C ASN A 39 -7.03 -1.59 -6.58
N SER A 40 -7.11 -2.26 -5.43
CA SER A 40 -7.82 -1.74 -4.25
C SER A 40 -7.23 -0.40 -3.78
N TRP A 41 -5.90 -0.28 -3.70
CA TRP A 41 -5.22 0.97 -3.39
C TRP A 41 -5.60 2.08 -4.37
N LYS A 42 -5.47 1.84 -5.68
CA LYS A 42 -5.78 2.81 -6.74
C LYS A 42 -7.23 3.29 -6.70
N LEU A 43 -8.16 2.37 -6.50
CA LEU A 43 -9.59 2.72 -6.39
C LEU A 43 -9.87 3.62 -5.18
N ASN A 44 -9.25 3.35 -4.03
CA ASN A 44 -9.46 4.15 -2.84
C ASN A 44 -8.74 5.50 -2.89
N LEU A 45 -7.54 5.54 -3.48
CA LEU A 45 -6.84 6.79 -3.77
C LEU A 45 -7.68 7.69 -4.70
N GLY A 46 -8.20 7.15 -5.80
CA GLY A 46 -9.03 7.91 -6.73
C GLY A 46 -10.33 8.44 -6.09
N ARG A 47 -10.92 7.71 -5.13
CA ARG A 47 -12.10 8.20 -4.39
C ARG A 47 -11.78 9.39 -3.49
N VAL A 48 -10.68 9.35 -2.77
CA VAL A 48 -10.28 10.47 -1.90
C VAL A 48 -9.81 11.68 -2.73
N ASP A 49 -9.15 11.45 -3.87
CA ASP A 49 -8.81 12.50 -4.84
C ASP A 49 -10.04 13.27 -5.30
N GLN A 50 -11.10 12.55 -5.71
CA GLN A 50 -12.34 13.17 -6.14
C GLN A 50 -12.98 14.01 -5.02
N LEU A 51 -12.95 13.55 -3.78
CA LEU A 51 -13.49 14.31 -2.65
C LEU A 51 -12.69 15.59 -2.40
N PHE A 52 -11.37 15.55 -2.42
CA PHE A 52 -10.55 16.76 -2.26
C PHE A 52 -10.67 17.70 -3.46
N ALA A 53 -10.81 17.17 -4.68
CA ALA A 53 -11.05 17.98 -5.87
C ALA A 53 -12.40 18.73 -5.86
N ALA A 54 -13.41 18.17 -5.19
CA ALA A 54 -14.72 18.80 -5.05
C ALA A 54 -14.77 19.94 -4.01
N VAL A 55 -13.69 20.17 -3.27
CA VAL A 55 -13.62 21.18 -2.20
C VAL A 55 -12.72 22.34 -2.64
N SER A 56 -13.18 23.59 -2.49
CA SER A 56 -12.34 24.77 -2.69
C SER A 56 -11.27 24.90 -1.59
N ASP A 57 -10.28 25.77 -1.81
CA ASP A 57 -9.24 26.02 -0.80
C ASP A 57 -9.84 26.56 0.52
N ASP A 58 -10.83 27.46 0.43
CA ASP A 58 -11.56 27.92 1.61
C ASP A 58 -12.39 26.79 2.24
N GLY A 59 -12.96 25.91 1.44
CA GLY A 59 -13.70 24.74 1.91
C GLY A 59 -12.83 23.73 2.68
N LEU A 60 -11.53 23.68 2.43
CA LEU A 60 -10.61 22.87 3.23
C LEU A 60 -10.55 23.27 4.71
N GLN A 61 -10.97 24.49 5.06
CA GLN A 61 -11.04 24.94 6.46
C GLN A 61 -12.24 24.34 7.24
N GLN A 62 -13.15 23.65 6.54
CA GLN A 62 -14.30 23.02 7.17
C GLN A 62 -13.85 21.85 8.07
N GLU A 63 -14.42 21.81 9.30
CA GLU A 63 -14.31 20.66 10.19
C GLU A 63 -15.15 19.48 9.71
N ILE A 64 -14.64 18.25 9.87
CA ILE A 64 -15.44 17.03 9.56
C ILE A 64 -16.61 16.82 10.54
N ALA A 65 -16.52 17.41 11.72
CA ALA A 65 -17.58 17.54 12.72
C ALA A 65 -17.16 18.61 13.73
N PRO A 66 -18.06 19.20 14.52
CA PRO A 66 -17.73 20.21 15.50
C PRO A 66 -16.57 19.80 16.43
N GLY A 67 -15.51 20.61 16.47
CA GLY A 67 -14.31 20.38 17.27
C GLY A 67 -13.40 19.23 16.76
N LYS A 68 -13.60 18.74 15.56
CA LYS A 68 -12.75 17.72 14.92
C LYS A 68 -11.82 18.35 13.87
N ASN A 69 -10.94 17.54 13.31
CA ASN A 69 -9.96 17.99 12.33
C ASN A 69 -10.63 18.64 11.10
N ARG A 70 -9.97 19.65 10.54
CA ARG A 70 -10.35 20.25 9.28
C ARG A 70 -10.02 19.30 8.12
N LEU A 71 -10.68 19.50 6.99
CA LEU A 71 -10.31 18.82 5.71
C LEU A 71 -8.86 19.14 5.31
N PHE A 72 -8.40 20.36 5.59
CA PHE A 72 -7.00 20.78 5.39
C PHE A 72 -6.03 19.88 6.15
N TYR A 73 -6.30 19.64 7.43
CA TYR A 73 -5.46 18.74 8.23
C TYR A 73 -5.49 17.30 7.70
N LEU A 74 -6.65 16.79 7.28
CA LEU A 74 -6.74 15.43 6.73
C LEU A 74 -6.00 15.30 5.39
N LEU A 75 -6.03 16.33 4.53
CA LEU A 75 -5.23 16.35 3.31
C LEU A 75 -3.73 16.29 3.63
N GLY A 76 -3.26 17.13 4.55
CA GLY A 76 -1.86 17.14 4.98
C GLY A 76 -1.43 15.83 5.66
N HIS A 77 -2.28 15.30 6.54
CA HIS A 77 -2.04 14.02 7.21
C HIS A 77 -1.89 12.86 6.21
N LEU A 78 -2.81 12.74 5.27
CA LEU A 78 -2.70 11.71 4.24
C LEU A 78 -1.48 11.92 3.35
N THR A 79 -1.15 13.17 2.99
CA THR A 79 0.06 13.47 2.21
C THR A 79 1.32 13.01 2.95
N ALA A 80 1.48 13.39 4.22
CA ALA A 80 2.64 13.03 5.02
C ALA A 80 2.76 11.52 5.27
N VAL A 81 1.62 10.83 5.51
CA VAL A 81 1.59 9.37 5.65
C VAL A 81 2.01 8.69 4.35
N HIS A 82 1.51 9.16 3.20
CA HIS A 82 1.86 8.59 1.89
C HIS A 82 3.32 8.87 1.55
N ASP A 83 3.83 10.05 1.85
CA ASP A 83 5.22 10.40 1.64
C ASP A 83 6.17 9.47 2.42
N ARG A 84 5.79 9.09 3.64
CA ARG A 84 6.52 8.08 4.43
C ARG A 84 6.49 6.67 3.83
N MET A 85 5.54 6.37 2.95
CA MET A 85 5.53 5.07 2.26
C MET A 85 6.69 4.94 1.27
N LEU A 86 7.17 6.03 0.67
CA LEU A 86 8.27 5.98 -0.30
C LEU A 86 9.51 5.26 0.27
N PRO A 87 10.15 5.73 1.35
CA PRO A 87 11.27 5.00 1.93
C PRO A 87 10.87 3.69 2.59
N LEU A 88 9.66 3.59 3.17
CA LEU A 88 9.21 2.38 3.84
C LEU A 88 9.08 1.18 2.89
N LEU A 89 8.65 1.44 1.65
CA LEU A 89 8.52 0.43 0.59
C LEU A 89 9.78 0.27 -0.28
N GLY A 90 10.83 1.04 -0.01
CA GLY A 90 12.06 1.03 -0.80
C GLY A 90 11.93 1.77 -2.14
N PHE A 91 11.00 2.72 -2.25
CA PHE A 91 10.72 3.49 -3.47
C PHE A 91 11.51 4.81 -3.57
N GLY A 92 12.45 5.04 -2.66
CA GLY A 92 13.30 6.21 -2.65
C GLY A 92 13.04 7.15 -1.46
N ALA A 93 13.62 8.36 -1.56
CA ALA A 93 13.54 9.35 -0.49
C ALA A 93 12.17 10.01 -0.42
N ARG A 94 11.86 10.54 0.75
CA ARG A 94 10.69 11.40 0.98
C ARG A 94 10.78 12.68 0.15
N ARG A 95 9.63 13.21 -0.24
CA ARG A 95 9.49 14.44 -1.01
C ARG A 95 9.17 15.65 -0.14
N HIS A 96 8.38 15.42 0.92
CA HIS A 96 7.84 16.47 1.80
C HIS A 96 7.99 16.10 3.28
N PRO A 97 9.24 15.85 3.77
CA PRO A 97 9.48 15.53 5.19
C PRO A 97 9.06 16.64 6.15
N GLU A 98 9.02 17.90 5.68
CA GLU A 98 8.60 19.08 6.43
C GLU A 98 7.14 19.03 6.88
N LEU A 99 6.29 18.21 6.25
CA LEU A 99 4.89 18.08 6.61
C LEU A 99 4.67 17.28 7.92
N ASP A 100 5.67 16.56 8.39
CA ASP A 100 5.53 15.68 9.56
C ASP A 100 5.15 16.41 10.83
N GLU A 101 5.78 17.53 11.09
CA GLU A 101 5.53 18.27 12.33
C GLU A 101 4.07 18.74 12.40
N ALA A 102 3.58 19.34 11.32
CA ALA A 102 2.24 19.92 11.27
C ALA A 102 1.13 18.86 11.19
N PHE A 103 1.37 17.72 10.53
CA PHE A 103 0.29 16.80 10.16
C PHE A 103 0.41 15.38 10.73
N LEU A 104 1.51 15.06 11.43
CA LEU A 104 1.69 13.76 12.09
C LEU A 104 2.00 13.90 13.58
N THR A 105 2.72 14.96 13.96
CA THR A 105 3.14 15.15 15.35
C THR A 105 2.16 16.03 16.13
N ASN A 106 1.76 17.14 15.53
CA ASN A 106 0.90 18.13 16.18
C ASN A 106 -0.58 17.87 15.83
N PRO A 107 -1.50 18.05 16.79
CA PRO A 107 -2.92 18.11 16.51
C PRO A 107 -3.28 19.31 15.61
N ASP A 108 -4.39 19.22 14.88
CA ASP A 108 -4.89 20.32 14.06
C ASP A 108 -5.05 21.61 14.87
N ARG A 109 -4.66 22.75 14.31
CA ARG A 109 -4.79 24.10 14.89
C ARG A 109 -3.93 24.39 16.12
N THR A 110 -2.93 23.58 16.43
CA THR A 110 -1.99 23.89 17.52
C THR A 110 -0.98 24.97 17.13
N ALA A 111 -0.82 25.23 15.83
CA ALA A 111 -0.01 26.29 15.24
C ALA A 111 -0.71 26.86 14.01
N PRO A 112 -0.34 28.07 13.53
CA PRO A 112 -0.77 28.56 12.23
C PRO A 112 -0.40 27.58 11.10
N ASP A 113 -1.23 27.55 10.04
CA ASP A 113 -0.95 26.71 8.87
C ASP A 113 0.40 27.11 8.24
N ALA A 114 1.37 26.22 8.27
CA ALA A 114 2.73 26.46 7.77
C ALA A 114 2.83 26.38 6.25
N ILE A 115 1.78 25.91 5.57
CA ILE A 115 1.72 25.70 4.11
C ILE A 115 0.37 26.19 3.60
N SER A 116 0.34 26.76 2.40
CA SER A 116 -0.92 27.14 1.74
C SER A 116 -1.71 25.93 1.25
N ALA A 117 -3.03 26.07 1.08
CA ALA A 117 -3.87 25.02 0.52
C ALA A 117 -3.40 24.59 -0.89
N ALA A 118 -3.03 25.55 -1.73
CA ALA A 118 -2.51 25.27 -3.08
C ALA A 118 -1.21 24.46 -3.04
N ALA A 119 -0.24 24.85 -2.19
CA ALA A 119 1.00 24.11 -2.04
C ALA A 119 0.77 22.70 -1.46
N LEU A 120 -0.17 22.55 -0.53
CA LEU A 120 -0.53 21.25 0.03
C LEU A 120 -1.17 20.31 -1.01
N ARG A 121 -2.03 20.83 -1.90
CA ARG A 121 -2.58 20.08 -3.03
C ARG A 121 -1.50 19.65 -4.02
N GLN A 122 -0.52 20.52 -4.27
CA GLN A 122 0.63 20.18 -5.10
C GLN A 122 1.44 19.04 -4.47
N ALA A 123 1.78 19.13 -3.19
CA ALA A 123 2.48 18.08 -2.45
C ALA A 123 1.71 16.74 -2.49
N TRP A 124 0.40 16.76 -2.30
CA TRP A 124 -0.48 15.59 -2.44
C TRP A 124 -0.33 14.95 -3.83
N THR A 125 -0.38 15.74 -4.88
CA THR A 125 -0.26 15.27 -6.26
C THR A 125 1.13 14.67 -6.52
N GLU A 126 2.19 15.35 -6.11
CA GLU A 126 3.58 14.91 -6.29
C GLU A 126 3.87 13.58 -5.59
N VAL A 127 3.44 13.46 -4.33
CA VAL A 127 3.64 12.24 -3.54
C VAL A 127 2.88 11.06 -4.15
N ASN A 128 1.59 11.26 -4.47
CA ASN A 128 0.76 10.16 -4.96
C ASN A 128 1.11 9.74 -6.40
N SER A 129 1.57 10.67 -7.23
CA SER A 129 2.11 10.34 -8.56
C SER A 129 3.36 9.47 -8.45
N ALA A 130 4.29 9.83 -7.55
CA ALA A 130 5.50 9.05 -7.32
C ALA A 130 5.18 7.65 -6.77
N LEU A 131 4.28 7.56 -5.79
CA LEU A 131 3.84 6.28 -5.24
C LEU A 131 3.17 5.41 -6.31
N THR A 132 2.25 5.97 -7.09
CA THR A 132 1.53 5.22 -8.13
C THR A 132 2.51 4.64 -9.14
N THR A 133 3.47 5.46 -9.62
CA THR A 133 4.49 5.00 -10.56
C THR A 133 5.33 3.85 -9.98
N ALA A 134 5.78 3.97 -8.72
CA ALA A 134 6.61 2.95 -8.09
C ALA A 134 5.82 1.66 -7.76
N ILE A 135 4.58 1.80 -7.31
CA ILE A 135 3.66 0.68 -7.04
C ILE A 135 3.39 -0.13 -8.32
N GLU A 136 3.16 0.55 -9.45
CA GLU A 136 2.90 -0.10 -10.73
C GLU A 136 4.14 -0.76 -11.34
N ALA A 137 5.32 -0.28 -10.99
CA ALA A 137 6.59 -0.84 -11.46
C ALA A 137 7.08 -2.03 -10.62
N LEU A 138 6.54 -2.25 -9.40
CA LEU A 138 7.01 -3.32 -8.52
C LEU A 138 6.49 -4.68 -9.00
N PRO A 139 7.37 -5.66 -9.28
CA PRO A 139 6.97 -7.03 -9.62
C PRO A 139 6.16 -7.69 -8.50
N ALA A 140 5.34 -8.67 -8.86
CA ALA A 140 4.43 -9.34 -7.91
C ALA A 140 5.17 -9.93 -6.70
N GLU A 141 6.30 -10.57 -6.92
CA GLU A 141 7.14 -11.18 -5.87
C GLU A 141 7.70 -10.12 -4.90
N GLY A 142 8.02 -8.93 -5.43
CA GLY A 142 8.53 -7.81 -4.64
C GLY A 142 7.56 -7.35 -3.55
N TRP A 143 6.26 -7.61 -3.69
CA TRP A 143 5.27 -7.31 -2.67
C TRP A 143 5.37 -8.21 -1.44
N LEU A 144 5.89 -9.43 -1.61
CA LEU A 144 6.07 -10.39 -0.52
C LEU A 144 7.43 -10.22 0.19
N GLU A 145 8.30 -9.36 -0.31
CA GLU A 145 9.56 -9.03 0.35
C GLU A 145 9.34 -8.11 1.56
N LYS A 146 10.32 -8.11 2.48
CA LYS A 146 10.30 -7.24 3.66
C LYS A 146 10.20 -5.77 3.29
N HIS A 147 9.52 -4.98 4.11
CA HIS A 147 9.62 -3.53 4.05
C HIS A 147 10.89 -3.01 4.77
N GLU A 148 11.31 -1.77 4.50
CA GLU A 148 12.61 -1.27 4.94
C GLU A 148 12.75 -1.05 6.47
N ALA A 149 11.64 -0.98 7.21
CA ALA A 149 11.67 -0.83 8.67
C ALA A 149 11.75 -2.17 9.44
N VAL A 150 12.01 -3.29 8.75
CA VAL A 150 12.19 -4.61 9.38
C VAL A 150 13.54 -5.21 9.01
N SER A 151 14.22 -5.80 9.98
CA SER A 151 15.48 -6.53 9.76
C SER A 151 15.21 -7.86 9.01
N ALA A 152 16.23 -8.41 8.35
CA ALA A 152 16.10 -9.72 7.71
C ALA A 152 15.82 -10.83 8.74
N GLU A 153 16.40 -10.71 9.94
CA GLU A 153 16.20 -11.67 11.04
C GLU A 153 14.73 -11.65 11.53
N ASP A 154 14.18 -10.47 11.76
CA ASP A 154 12.78 -10.33 12.21
C ASP A 154 11.78 -10.72 11.12
N PHE A 155 12.11 -10.42 9.87
CA PHE A 155 11.30 -10.84 8.74
C PHE A 155 11.26 -12.37 8.59
N ALA A 156 12.39 -13.06 8.82
CA ALA A 156 12.40 -14.52 8.81
C ALA A 156 11.51 -15.15 9.90
N LYS A 157 11.35 -14.46 11.04
CA LYS A 157 10.44 -14.88 12.12
C LYS A 157 8.96 -14.55 11.82
N GLU A 158 8.72 -13.45 11.09
CA GLU A 158 7.39 -12.96 10.78
C GLU A 158 7.28 -12.46 9.33
N PRO A 159 7.08 -13.37 8.36
CA PRO A 159 7.04 -13.00 6.93
C PRO A 159 5.86 -12.10 6.54
N LEU A 160 4.87 -11.92 7.41
CA LEU A 160 3.77 -10.97 7.18
C LEU A 160 4.21 -9.50 7.31
N ARG A 161 5.43 -9.23 7.79
CA ARG A 161 6.01 -7.88 7.80
C ARG A 161 6.59 -7.51 6.43
N ASN A 162 5.79 -7.68 5.38
CA ASN A 162 6.13 -7.45 3.98
C ASN A 162 5.51 -6.16 3.42
N ARG A 163 5.92 -5.78 2.21
CA ARG A 163 5.41 -4.60 1.51
C ARG A 163 3.91 -4.66 1.24
N LEU A 164 3.36 -5.84 0.97
CA LEU A 164 1.94 -6.03 0.73
C LEU A 164 1.11 -5.67 1.98
N ALA A 165 1.55 -6.09 3.16
CA ALA A 165 0.89 -5.74 4.42
C ALA A 165 0.90 -4.22 4.66
N VAL A 166 1.99 -3.52 4.30
CA VAL A 166 2.03 -2.05 4.34
C VAL A 166 0.99 -1.46 3.40
N LEU A 167 0.92 -1.90 2.14
CA LEU A 167 -0.06 -1.41 1.16
C LEU A 167 -1.50 -1.61 1.64
N LEU A 168 -1.83 -2.79 2.14
CA LEU A 168 -3.16 -3.10 2.67
C LEU A 168 -3.52 -2.22 3.87
N SER A 169 -2.58 -2.04 4.81
CA SER A 169 -2.76 -1.15 5.97
C SER A 169 -3.00 0.30 5.54
N ARG A 170 -2.26 0.80 4.55
CA ARG A 170 -2.42 2.17 4.05
C ARG A 170 -3.70 2.33 3.23
N THR A 171 -4.14 1.30 2.52
CA THR A 171 -5.45 1.28 1.87
C THR A 171 -6.58 1.43 2.89
N ALA A 172 -6.53 0.67 3.98
CA ALA A 172 -7.51 0.77 5.07
C ALA A 172 -7.50 2.16 5.72
N HIS A 173 -6.31 2.76 5.91
CA HIS A 173 -6.15 4.11 6.45
C HIS A 173 -6.78 5.19 5.55
N VAL A 174 -6.57 5.09 4.24
CA VAL A 174 -7.24 5.98 3.26
C VAL A 174 -8.76 5.82 3.33
N GLN A 175 -9.27 4.58 3.41
CA GLN A 175 -10.71 4.33 3.53
C GLN A 175 -11.30 4.93 4.81
N PHE A 176 -10.60 4.82 5.94
CA PHE A 176 -11.01 5.43 7.20
C PHE A 176 -11.19 6.94 7.06
N HIS A 177 -10.20 7.64 6.51
CA HIS A 177 -10.27 9.08 6.30
C HIS A 177 -11.26 9.48 5.20
N THR A 178 -11.41 8.68 4.15
CA THR A 178 -12.46 8.88 3.15
C THR A 178 -13.85 8.89 3.78
N GLY A 179 -14.11 7.98 4.73
CA GLY A 179 -15.35 7.97 5.50
C GLY A 179 -15.56 9.26 6.31
N GLN A 180 -14.52 9.78 6.96
CA GLN A 180 -14.58 11.05 7.69
C GLN A 180 -14.85 12.25 6.78
N ILE A 181 -14.15 12.33 5.63
CA ILE A 181 -14.32 13.42 4.65
C ILE A 181 -15.76 13.43 4.11
N ARG A 182 -16.35 12.27 3.87
CA ARG A 182 -17.73 12.13 3.37
C ARG A 182 -18.80 12.61 4.33
N LEU A 183 -18.51 12.85 5.58
CA LEU A 183 -19.46 13.46 6.51
C LEU A 183 -19.82 14.89 6.07
N VAL A 184 -18.93 15.58 5.38
CA VAL A 184 -19.09 16.99 5.00
C VAL A 184 -18.96 17.24 3.49
N VAL A 185 -18.28 16.38 2.76
CA VAL A 185 -18.11 16.47 1.29
C VAL A 185 -19.01 15.44 0.62
N LYS A 186 -19.98 15.92 -0.16
CA LYS A 186 -20.81 15.05 -1.00
C LYS A 186 -20.08 14.86 -2.33
N ALA A 187 -19.86 13.61 -2.72
CA ALA A 187 -19.47 13.32 -4.10
C ALA A 187 -20.65 13.72 -5.00
N GLY A 188 -20.39 14.53 -6.00
CA GLY A 188 -21.34 14.87 -7.04
C GLY A 188 -21.75 13.65 -7.86
#